data_fb820d078b66546fbbaf4f5c22b89741
#
_entry.id   fb820d078b66546fbbaf4f5c22b89741
#
_cell.length_a   1.000
_cell.length_b   1.000
_cell.length_c   1.000
_cell.angle_alpha   90.00
_cell.angle_beta   90.00
_cell.angle_gamma   90.00
#
_symmetry.space_group_name_H-M   'P 1'
#
loop_
_entity.id
_entity.type
_entity.pdbx_description
1 polymer ?
#
loop_
_entity_poly.entity_id
_entity_poly.type
_entity_poly.pdbx_seq_one_letter_code
_entity_poly.pdbx_strand_id
1 'polypeptide(L)'
;MKDEARYARKIDWLQDQCPIKATVDVIGGRWKPLILFYLLDQPKRFSVLRKDIPGVTAQMLTLQLRQLEADGIVARCIYAEVPVRVEYRLTTYGRTLSTLLGDMRKWGEQHLNRRYQELAKNR
;
A
#
# COMPACT_ATOMS: atom_id res chain seq x y z
N MET A 1 5.57 -18.43 4.62
CA MET A 1 5.58 -18.76 4.02
C MET A 1 5.31 -18.97 2.62
N LYS A 2 4.27 -19.66 2.24
CA LYS A 2 4.04 -19.91 0.81
C LYS A 2 3.87 -18.62 0.01
N ASP A 3 3.21 -17.60 0.59
CA ASP A 3 2.95 -16.33 -0.10
C ASP A 3 4.21 -15.50 -0.26
N GLU A 4 5.07 -15.47 0.74
CA GLU A 4 6.34 -14.76 0.69
C GLU A 4 7.29 -15.37 -0.33
N ALA A 5 7.41 -16.70 -0.33
CA ALA A 5 8.24 -17.41 -1.30
C ALA A 5 7.70 -17.24 -2.73
N ARG A 6 6.39 -17.27 -2.89
CA ARG A 6 5.72 -17.09 -4.17
C ARG A 6 5.90 -15.66 -4.68
N TYR A 7 5.83 -14.68 -3.79
CA TYR A 7 6.05 -13.28 -4.11
C TYR A 7 7.51 -13.03 -4.50
N ALA A 8 8.44 -13.55 -3.69
CA ALA A 8 9.87 -13.38 -3.95
C ALA A 8 10.30 -13.98 -5.29
N ARG A 9 9.68 -15.09 -5.73
CA ARG A 9 10.00 -15.72 -7.02
C ARG A 9 9.64 -14.88 -8.23
N LYS A 10 8.77 -13.88 -8.08
CA LYS A 10 8.41 -12.99 -9.18
C LYS A 10 9.51 -11.98 -9.49
N ILE A 11 10.46 -11.79 -8.58
CA ILE A 11 11.53 -10.83 -8.74
C ILE A 11 12.79 -11.58 -9.17
N ASP A 12 13.15 -11.45 -10.43
CA ASP A 12 14.40 -11.98 -10.95
C ASP A 12 15.40 -10.84 -11.05
N TRP A 13 16.23 -10.69 -10.03
CA TRP A 13 17.20 -9.60 -9.93
C TRP A 13 18.24 -9.59 -11.05
N LEU A 14 18.45 -10.72 -11.71
CA LEU A 14 19.40 -10.83 -12.82
C LEU A 14 18.78 -10.36 -14.15
N GLN A 15 17.47 -10.54 -14.30
CA GLN A 15 16.76 -10.19 -15.53
C GLN A 15 15.91 -8.93 -15.38
N ASP A 16 15.39 -8.68 -14.19
CA ASP A 16 14.48 -7.58 -13.90
C ASP A 16 15.24 -6.32 -13.47
N GLN A 17 15.78 -5.62 -14.46
CA GLN A 17 16.52 -4.38 -14.20
C GLN A 17 15.68 -3.12 -14.49
N CYS A 18 14.41 -3.27 -14.82
CA CYS A 18 13.54 -2.12 -15.06
C CYS A 18 13.07 -1.50 -13.73
N PRO A 19 13.47 -0.26 -13.40
CA PRO A 19 13.04 0.38 -12.16
C PRO A 19 11.53 0.54 -12.02
N ILE A 20 10.83 0.76 -13.12
CA ILE A 20 9.36 0.89 -13.11
C ILE A 20 8.73 -0.43 -12.69
N LYS A 21 9.18 -1.54 -13.28
CA LYS A 21 8.68 -2.86 -12.93
C LYS A 21 8.97 -3.20 -11.46
N ALA A 22 10.17 -2.89 -10.98
CA ALA A 22 10.55 -3.11 -9.60
C ALA A 22 9.62 -2.37 -8.63
N THR A 23 9.28 -1.13 -8.96
CA THR A 23 8.36 -0.33 -8.15
C THR A 23 6.95 -0.92 -8.16
N VAL A 24 6.45 -1.30 -9.34
CA VAL A 24 5.13 -1.91 -9.47
C VAL A 24 5.06 -3.24 -8.71
N ASP A 25 6.14 -4.02 -8.71
CA ASP A 25 6.19 -5.27 -7.95
C ASP A 25 6.01 -5.05 -6.44
N VAL A 26 6.47 -3.91 -5.93
CA VAL A 26 6.37 -3.59 -4.50
C VAL A 26 5.04 -2.95 -4.14
N ILE A 27 4.60 -1.96 -4.90
CA ILE A 27 3.42 -1.16 -4.54
C ILE A 27 2.27 -1.27 -5.53
N GLY A 28 2.38 -2.13 -6.52
CA GLY A 28 1.35 -2.26 -7.54
C GLY A 28 0.08 -2.94 -7.03
N GLY A 29 -0.93 -2.92 -7.89
CA GLY A 29 -2.22 -3.49 -7.59
C GLY A 29 -3.20 -2.47 -7.02
N ARG A 30 -4.36 -2.98 -6.63
CA ARG A 30 -5.48 -2.14 -6.20
C ARG A 30 -5.32 -1.63 -4.76
N TRP A 31 -4.70 -2.44 -3.88
CA TRP A 31 -4.81 -2.21 -2.45
C TRP A 31 -3.55 -1.61 -1.81
N LYS A 32 -2.36 -2.01 -2.27
CA LYS A 32 -1.11 -1.57 -1.64
C LYS A 32 -0.92 -0.05 -1.64
N PRO A 33 -1.13 0.66 -2.75
CA PRO A 33 -0.99 2.12 -2.72
C PRO A 33 -1.94 2.79 -1.72
N LEU A 34 -3.16 2.28 -1.59
CA LEU A 34 -4.13 2.82 -0.63
C LEU A 34 -3.68 2.58 0.81
N ILE A 35 -3.21 1.37 1.11
CA ILE A 35 -2.71 1.03 2.44
C ILE A 35 -1.57 1.99 2.82
N LEU A 36 -0.61 2.15 1.92
CA LEU A 36 0.56 2.99 2.18
C LEU A 36 0.18 4.45 2.35
N PHE A 37 -0.74 4.94 1.54
CA PHE A 37 -1.23 6.31 1.65
C PHE A 37 -1.82 6.58 3.03
N TYR A 38 -2.65 5.67 3.53
CA TYR A 38 -3.27 5.83 4.85
C TYR A 38 -2.29 5.68 6.01
N LEU A 39 -1.15 5.00 5.78
CA LEU A 39 -0.11 4.86 6.80
C LEU A 39 0.90 6.00 6.82
N LEU A 40 0.85 6.92 5.84
CA LEU A 40 1.79 8.05 5.78
C LEU A 40 1.69 8.94 7.02
N ASP A 41 0.49 9.16 7.52
CA ASP A 41 0.25 10.09 8.62
C ASP A 41 0.63 9.51 9.97
N GLN A 42 0.25 8.26 10.23
CA GLN A 42 0.44 7.65 11.55
C GLN A 42 0.25 6.14 11.47
N PRO A 43 0.76 5.41 12.46
CA PRO A 43 0.46 3.99 12.60
C PRO A 43 -1.04 3.77 12.76
N LYS A 44 -1.53 2.64 12.27
CA LYS A 44 -2.96 2.31 12.33
C LYS A 44 -3.17 0.86 12.68
N ARG A 45 -4.25 0.60 13.41
CA ARG A 45 -4.73 -0.74 13.67
C ARG A 45 -5.39 -1.31 12.42
N PHE A 46 -5.43 -2.64 12.36
CA PHE A 46 -6.04 -3.36 11.25
C PHE A 46 -7.48 -2.91 10.98
N SER A 47 -8.29 -2.80 12.03
CA SER A 47 -9.70 -2.40 11.91
C SER A 47 -9.86 -0.99 11.35
N VAL A 48 -8.95 -0.08 11.68
CA VAL A 48 -8.96 1.30 11.18
C VAL A 48 -8.61 1.32 9.69
N LEU A 49 -7.55 0.60 9.30
CA LEU A 49 -7.18 0.49 7.89
C LEU A 49 -8.32 -0.09 7.06
N ARG A 50 -8.98 -1.12 7.58
CA ARG A 50 -10.10 -1.74 6.88
C ARG A 50 -11.26 -0.78 6.67
N LYS A 51 -11.54 0.08 7.66
CA LYS A 51 -12.55 1.13 7.53
C LYS A 51 -12.14 2.20 6.51
N ASP A 52 -10.86 2.57 6.52
CA ASP A 52 -10.35 3.62 5.64
C ASP A 52 -10.38 3.20 4.17
N ILE A 53 -10.29 1.91 3.88
CA ILE A 53 -10.19 1.39 2.51
C ILE A 53 -11.50 0.71 2.13
N PRO A 54 -12.40 1.41 1.40
CA PRO A 54 -13.68 0.84 1.03
C PRO A 54 -13.55 -0.42 0.17
N GLY A 55 -14.31 -1.44 0.52
CA GLY A 55 -14.38 -2.66 -0.26
C GLY A 55 -13.30 -3.69 0.00
N VAL A 56 -12.28 -3.39 0.81
CA VAL A 56 -11.24 -4.37 1.11
C VAL A 56 -11.78 -5.39 2.13
N THR A 57 -11.57 -6.67 1.85
CA THR A 57 -11.90 -7.73 2.80
C THR A 57 -10.78 -7.90 3.82
N ALA A 58 -11.10 -8.48 4.98
CA ALA A 58 -10.09 -8.78 5.99
C ALA A 58 -9.00 -9.70 5.44
N GLN A 59 -9.38 -10.69 4.64
CA GLN A 59 -8.44 -11.62 4.03
C GLN A 59 -7.49 -10.92 3.06
N MET A 60 -8.03 -10.06 2.21
CA MET A 60 -7.24 -9.32 1.24
C MET A 60 -6.30 -8.33 1.94
N LEU A 61 -6.80 -7.60 2.92
CA LEU A 61 -5.96 -6.66 3.68
C LEU A 61 -4.81 -7.40 4.39
N THR A 62 -5.08 -8.54 4.99
CA THR A 62 -4.06 -9.37 5.62
C THR A 62 -2.99 -9.78 4.62
N LEU A 63 -3.40 -10.26 3.44
CA LEU A 63 -2.48 -10.69 2.39
C LEU A 63 -1.57 -9.54 1.94
N GLN A 64 -2.16 -8.39 1.67
CA GLN A 64 -1.41 -7.22 1.20
C GLN A 64 -0.42 -6.73 2.27
N LEU A 65 -0.85 -6.67 3.52
CA LEU A 65 0.03 -6.27 4.62
C LEU A 65 1.20 -7.23 4.80
N ARG A 66 0.98 -8.53 4.68
CA ARG A 66 2.07 -9.52 4.76
C ARG A 66 3.09 -9.33 3.66
N GLN A 67 2.65 -9.05 2.45
CA GLN A 67 3.55 -8.79 1.33
C GLN A 67 4.37 -7.51 1.55
N LEU A 68 3.72 -6.47 2.06
CA LEU A 68 4.41 -5.20 2.38
C LEU A 68 5.40 -5.39 3.54
N GLU A 69 5.08 -6.23 4.51
CA GLU A 69 6.02 -6.58 5.58
C GLU A 69 7.22 -7.34 5.01
N ALA A 70 6.97 -8.32 4.14
CA ALA A 70 8.03 -9.11 3.50
C ALA A 70 9.00 -8.22 2.69
N ASP A 71 8.49 -7.18 2.06
CA ASP A 71 9.29 -6.22 1.31
C ASP A 71 9.98 -5.17 2.20
N GLY A 72 9.76 -5.21 3.50
CA GLY A 72 10.35 -4.25 4.43
C GLY A 72 9.75 -2.86 4.38
N ILE A 73 8.56 -2.70 3.80
CA ILE A 73 7.87 -1.42 3.63
C ILE A 73 7.02 -1.09 4.84
N VAL A 74 6.40 -2.10 5.44
CA VAL A 74 5.50 -1.98 6.58
C VAL A 74 6.02 -2.84 7.72
N ALA A 75 5.89 -2.34 8.95
CA ALA A 75 6.19 -3.09 10.16
C ALA A 75 4.91 -3.29 10.96
N ARG A 76 4.78 -4.49 11.52
CA ARG A 76 3.70 -4.82 12.44
C ARG A 76 4.25 -4.71 13.87
N CYS A 77 3.65 -3.84 14.67
CA CYS A 77 4.06 -3.57 16.04
C CYS A 77 3.05 -4.15 17.00
N ILE A 78 3.51 -5.02 17.88
CA ILE A 78 2.68 -5.64 18.91
C ILE A 78 3.01 -5.00 20.25
N TYR A 79 2.00 -4.44 20.91
CA TYR A 79 2.15 -3.81 22.21
C TYR A 79 1.57 -4.73 23.28
N ALA A 80 2.38 -5.01 24.30
CA ALA A 80 1.99 -5.88 25.41
C ALA A 80 1.04 -5.16 26.36
N GLU A 81 -0.19 -5.00 25.94
CA GLU A 81 -1.27 -4.39 26.70
C GLU A 81 -2.40 -5.42 26.90
N VAL A 82 -3.40 -5.06 27.68
CA VAL A 82 -4.61 -5.88 27.86
C VAL A 82 -5.82 -5.02 27.49
N PRO A 83 -6.48 -5.31 26.36
CA PRO A 83 -6.16 -6.32 25.35
C PRO A 83 -4.92 -5.96 24.54
N VAL A 84 -4.30 -6.97 23.93
CA VAL A 84 -3.11 -6.77 23.07
C VAL A 84 -3.45 -5.80 21.94
N ARG A 85 -2.57 -4.84 21.73
CA ARG A 85 -2.72 -3.86 20.64
C ARG A 85 -1.71 -4.16 19.54
N VAL A 86 -2.20 -4.25 18.31
CA VAL A 86 -1.38 -4.44 17.12
C VAL A 86 -1.59 -3.26 16.18
N GLU A 87 -0.48 -2.64 15.78
CA GLU A 87 -0.50 -1.50 14.85
C GLU A 87 0.44 -1.77 13.68
N TYR A 88 0.08 -1.23 12.52
CA TYR A 88 0.91 -1.24 11.33
C TYR A 88 1.45 0.15 11.08
N ARG A 89 2.71 0.23 10.69
CA ARG A 89 3.36 1.52 10.37
C ARG A 89 4.32 1.35 9.21
N LEU A 90 4.63 2.45 8.55
CA LEU A 90 5.69 2.47 7.55
C LEU A 90 7.04 2.35 8.26
N THR A 91 7.92 1.53 7.68
CA THR A 91 9.32 1.49 8.09
C THR A 91 10.04 2.75 7.60
N THR A 92 11.27 2.97 8.05
CA THR A 92 12.12 4.04 7.50
C THR A 92 12.26 3.88 5.99
N TYR A 93 12.47 2.65 5.52
CA TYR A 93 12.53 2.36 4.10
C TYR A 93 11.19 2.64 3.40
N GLY A 94 10.07 2.23 4.01
CA GLY A 94 8.74 2.49 3.45
C GLY A 94 8.44 3.98 3.28
N ARG A 95 8.96 4.82 4.16
CA ARG A 95 8.79 6.27 4.08
C ARG A 95 9.47 6.89 2.87
N THR A 96 10.41 6.20 2.24
CA THR A 96 11.02 6.66 1.00
C THR A 96 10.00 6.73 -0.15
N LEU A 97 8.86 6.08 -0.01
CA LEU A 97 7.76 6.12 -0.99
C LEU A 97 6.87 7.37 -0.86
N SER A 98 7.10 8.21 0.15
CA SER A 98 6.22 9.36 0.45
C SER A 98 6.03 10.29 -0.74
N THR A 99 7.12 10.67 -1.41
CA THR A 99 7.06 11.57 -2.57
C THR A 99 6.30 10.94 -3.72
N LEU A 100 6.56 9.67 -4.00
CA LEU A 100 5.87 8.96 -5.07
C LEU A 100 4.36 8.88 -4.79
N LEU A 101 3.98 8.51 -3.58
CA LEU A 101 2.57 8.44 -3.20
C LEU A 101 1.89 9.81 -3.27
N GLY A 102 2.59 10.87 -2.86
CA GLY A 102 2.11 12.23 -2.99
C GLY A 102 1.89 12.65 -4.43
N ASP A 103 2.81 12.29 -5.32
CA ASP A 103 2.69 12.55 -6.75
C ASP A 103 1.54 11.76 -7.37
N MET A 104 1.34 10.53 -6.96
CA MET A 104 0.20 9.71 -7.39
C MET A 104 -1.12 10.38 -6.99
N ARG A 105 -1.20 10.91 -5.77
CA ARG A 105 -2.38 11.62 -5.30
C ARG A 105 -2.66 12.87 -6.16
N LYS A 106 -1.63 13.65 -6.44
CA LYS A 106 -1.76 14.86 -7.26
C LYS A 106 -2.24 14.55 -8.67
N TRP A 107 -1.64 13.55 -9.27
CA TRP A 107 -2.04 13.14 -10.61
C TRP A 107 -3.50 12.65 -10.61
N GLY A 108 -3.86 11.86 -9.60
CA GLY A 108 -5.22 11.35 -9.45
C GLY A 108 -6.26 12.46 -9.27
N GLU A 109 -5.93 13.49 -8.49
CA GLU A 109 -6.82 14.65 -8.31
C GLU A 109 -7.09 15.36 -9.64
N GLN A 110 -6.04 15.59 -10.43
CA GLN A 110 -6.17 16.21 -11.74
C GLN A 110 -7.00 15.34 -12.69
N HIS A 111 -6.79 14.05 -12.66
CA HIS A 111 -7.53 13.11 -13.49
C HIS A 111 -9.03 13.10 -13.13
N LEU A 112 -9.35 13.10 -11.84
CA LEU A 112 -10.73 13.16 -11.38
C LEU A 112 -11.41 14.47 -11.77
N ASN A 113 -10.70 15.59 -11.66
CA ASN A 113 -11.20 16.89 -12.10
C ASN A 113 -11.47 16.92 -13.62
N ARG A 114 -10.59 16.35 -14.39
CA ARG A 114 -10.77 16.24 -15.85
C ARG A 114 -12.03 15.44 -16.18
N ARG A 115 -12.20 14.28 -15.54
CA ARG A 115 -13.39 13.45 -15.73
C ARG A 115 -14.68 14.15 -15.31
N TYR A 116 -14.64 14.89 -14.21
CA TYR A 116 -15.79 15.67 -13.76
C TYR A 116 -16.19 16.72 -14.78
N GLN A 117 -15.22 17.44 -15.33
CA GLN A 117 -15.47 18.44 -16.37
C GLN A 117 -16.04 17.84 -17.65
N GLU A 118 -15.54 16.68 -18.07
CA GLU A 118 -16.06 15.97 -19.23
C GLU A 118 -17.52 15.54 -19.03
N LEU A 119 -17.84 15.02 -17.86
CA LEU A 119 -19.21 14.66 -17.52
C LEU A 119 -20.14 15.87 -17.49
N ALA A 120 -19.67 17.01 -17.01
CA ALA A 120 -20.45 18.24 -16.98
C ALA A 120 -20.74 18.78 -18.38
N LYS A 121 -19.79 18.61 -19.32
CA LYS A 121 -19.99 19.02 -20.72
C LYS A 121 -21.02 18.18 -21.47
N ASN A 122 -21.24 16.94 -21.04
CA ASN A 122 -22.15 16.01 -21.70
C ASN A 122 -23.59 16.10 -21.15
N ARG A 123 -23.89 17.03 -20.29
CA ARG A 123 -25.24 17.28 -19.80
C ARG A 123 -26.03 18.20 -20.70
#